data_4ff13336ebcaacd0a59387987de69e00
#
_entry.id   4ff13336ebcaacd0a59387987de69e00
#
_cell.length_a   1.000
_cell.length_b   1.000
_cell.length_c   1.000
_cell.angle_alpha   90.00
_cell.angle_beta   90.00
_cell.angle_gamma   90.00
#
_symmetry.space_group_name_H-M   'P 1'
#
loop_
_entity.id
_entity.type
_entity.pdbx_description
1 polymer ?
#
loop_
_entity_poly.entity_id
_entity_poly.type
_entity_poly.pdbx_seq_one_letter_code
_entity_poly.pdbx_strand_id
1 'polypeptide(L)'
;MRRLFAVLLAALMLCGSALAEGMIPFDDYVKALSDFTDELWSQDGAELLWVLEPEEGVTISVCLEDGRVAALTAEFPCGDAPDAVWMALDALGVLDGEALEQIAEMAEDSETELDGSRVLRLHGGQRDAFCVCAAEDAGNMLWQPIHGGSKLHDKPACSGMDAARMITEETAEALGWEDCEKCRASGKSGA
;
A
#
# COMPACT_ATOMS: atom_id res chain seq x y z
N MET A 1 -10.52 -46.61 -2.41
CA MET A 1 -10.08 -45.66 -3.43
C MET A 1 -10.90 -44.34 -3.45
N ARG A 2 -12.25 -44.38 -3.44
CA ARG A 2 -13.06 -43.12 -3.46
C ARG A 2 -12.85 -42.17 -2.28
N ARG A 3 -12.52 -42.68 -1.07
CA ARG A 3 -12.30 -41.82 0.11
C ARG A 3 -10.92 -41.10 0.12
N LEU A 4 -9.90 -41.72 -0.48
CA LEU A 4 -8.58 -41.10 -0.64
C LEU A 4 -8.60 -39.94 -1.66
N PHE A 5 -9.40 -40.08 -2.72
CA PHE A 5 -9.57 -39.02 -3.73
C PHE A 5 -10.29 -37.80 -3.16
N ALA A 6 -11.29 -37.98 -2.29
CA ALA A 6 -12.02 -36.91 -1.65
C ALA A 6 -11.13 -36.09 -0.65
N VAL A 7 -10.24 -36.81 0.07
CA VAL A 7 -9.30 -36.14 1.00
C VAL A 7 -8.21 -35.40 0.24
N LEU A 8 -7.72 -35.95 -0.88
CA LEU A 8 -6.73 -35.26 -1.73
C LEU A 8 -7.32 -34.02 -2.42
N LEU A 9 -8.59 -34.10 -2.86
CA LEU A 9 -9.29 -32.96 -3.46
C LEU A 9 -9.58 -31.88 -2.43
N ALA A 10 -9.95 -32.25 -1.20
CA ALA A 10 -10.13 -31.27 -0.10
C ALA A 10 -8.80 -30.63 0.34
N ALA A 11 -7.71 -31.40 0.36
CA ALA A 11 -6.36 -30.85 0.63
C ALA A 11 -5.88 -29.91 -0.49
N LEU A 12 -6.19 -30.21 -1.76
CA LEU A 12 -5.89 -29.35 -2.90
C LEU A 12 -6.74 -28.06 -2.89
N MET A 13 -7.99 -28.14 -2.44
CA MET A 13 -8.84 -26.95 -2.27
C MET A 13 -8.41 -26.09 -1.08
N LEU A 14 -7.84 -26.69 -0.02
CA LEU A 14 -7.28 -25.97 1.12
C LEU A 14 -5.88 -25.39 0.82
N CYS A 15 -5.11 -26.00 -0.08
CA CYS A 15 -3.85 -25.42 -0.57
C CYS A 15 -4.06 -24.38 -1.68
N GLY A 16 -5.22 -24.36 -2.35
CA GLY A 16 -5.56 -23.39 -3.41
C GLY A 16 -6.07 -22.05 -2.89
N SER A 17 -6.32 -21.93 -1.58
CA SER A 17 -6.72 -20.65 -0.96
C SER A 17 -5.57 -19.92 -0.26
N ALA A 18 -4.34 -20.44 -0.34
CA ALA A 18 -3.15 -19.76 0.18
C ALA A 18 -2.38 -18.98 -0.89
N LEU A 19 -2.97 -18.81 -2.08
CA LEU A 19 -2.40 -17.99 -3.15
C LEU A 19 -3.29 -16.76 -3.35
N ALA A 20 -2.79 -15.62 -2.89
CA ALA A 20 -3.34 -14.27 -2.91
C ALA A 20 -4.11 -13.90 -1.62
N GLU A 21 -3.47 -13.97 -0.48
CA GLU A 21 -3.85 -13.20 0.71
C GLU A 21 -3.32 -11.76 0.60
N GLY A 22 -3.52 -11.12 -0.55
CA GLY A 22 -3.45 -9.66 -0.63
C GLY A 22 -4.47 -9.06 0.36
N MET A 23 -4.29 -7.81 0.76
CA MET A 23 -5.22 -7.12 1.62
C MET A 23 -6.66 -7.18 1.07
N ILE A 24 -7.60 -6.57 1.70
CA ILE A 24 -9.04 -6.59 1.41
C ILE A 24 -9.41 -6.34 -0.08
N PRO A 25 -10.50 -6.91 -0.64
CA PRO A 25 -11.06 -6.47 -1.91
C PRO A 25 -11.34 -4.96 -1.92
N PHE A 26 -11.06 -4.28 -3.04
CA PHE A 26 -11.20 -2.82 -3.10
C PHE A 26 -12.64 -2.34 -2.83
N ASP A 27 -13.65 -3.04 -3.35
CA ASP A 27 -15.05 -2.70 -3.10
C ASP A 27 -15.43 -2.77 -1.61
N ASP A 28 -14.87 -3.74 -0.88
CA ASP A 28 -15.09 -3.86 0.56
C ASP A 28 -14.37 -2.74 1.33
N TYR A 29 -13.17 -2.36 0.89
CA TYR A 29 -12.41 -1.23 1.44
C TYR A 29 -13.16 0.10 1.23
N VAL A 30 -13.62 0.37 0.00
CA VAL A 30 -14.41 1.58 -0.31
C VAL A 30 -15.68 1.62 0.55
N LYS A 31 -16.35 0.49 0.70
CA LYS A 31 -17.56 0.39 1.54
C LYS A 31 -17.26 0.68 3.01
N ALA A 32 -16.18 0.14 3.56
CA ALA A 32 -15.78 0.41 4.94
C ALA A 32 -15.52 1.91 5.18
N LEU A 33 -14.91 2.60 4.21
CA LEU A 33 -14.67 4.05 4.30
C LEU A 33 -15.91 4.91 4.01
N SER A 34 -16.90 4.42 3.29
CA SER A 34 -18.11 5.19 2.94
C SER A 34 -18.95 5.59 4.17
N ASP A 35 -18.76 4.94 5.32
CA ASP A 35 -19.40 5.31 6.58
C ASP A 35 -18.73 6.55 7.24
N PHE A 36 -17.54 6.93 6.77
CA PHE A 36 -16.73 8.02 7.36
C PHE A 36 -16.57 9.23 6.45
N THR A 37 -16.71 9.07 5.14
CA THR A 37 -16.56 10.18 4.19
C THR A 37 -17.53 10.05 3.01
N ASP A 38 -18.10 11.20 2.60
CA ASP A 38 -18.91 11.31 1.37
C ASP A 38 -18.05 11.65 0.13
N GLU A 39 -16.73 11.82 0.32
CA GLU A 39 -15.81 12.14 -0.78
C GLU A 39 -15.67 10.96 -1.75
N LEU A 40 -15.45 11.28 -3.01
CA LEU A 40 -15.39 10.28 -4.07
C LEU A 40 -13.95 9.90 -4.40
N TRP A 41 -13.74 8.61 -4.58
CA TRP A 41 -12.50 8.08 -5.13
C TRP A 41 -12.27 8.52 -6.56
N SER A 42 -11.05 8.88 -6.90
CA SER A 42 -10.61 9.22 -8.26
C SER A 42 -9.43 8.35 -8.68
N GLN A 43 -9.33 8.06 -9.98
CA GLN A 43 -8.16 7.40 -10.54
C GLN A 43 -7.03 8.41 -10.78
N ASP A 44 -5.80 8.04 -10.45
CA ASP A 44 -4.62 8.89 -10.61
C ASP A 44 -3.62 8.30 -11.62
N GLY A 45 -3.85 8.59 -12.88
CA GLY A 45 -2.94 8.26 -13.98
C GLY A 45 -2.94 6.81 -14.45
N ALA A 46 -3.38 5.87 -13.62
CA ALA A 46 -3.54 4.46 -13.98
C ALA A 46 -4.84 3.89 -13.39
N GLU A 47 -5.42 2.89 -14.07
CA GLU A 47 -6.67 2.24 -13.62
C GLU A 47 -6.52 1.54 -12.27
N LEU A 48 -5.30 1.14 -11.91
CA LEU A 48 -4.97 0.43 -10.67
C LEU A 48 -4.60 1.37 -9.52
N LEU A 49 -4.62 2.68 -9.72
CA LEU A 49 -4.24 3.66 -8.71
C LEU A 49 -5.41 4.59 -8.41
N TRP A 50 -5.89 4.53 -7.16
CA TRP A 50 -7.02 5.30 -6.69
C TRP A 50 -6.62 6.23 -5.55
N VAL A 51 -7.21 7.43 -5.55
CA VAL A 51 -6.92 8.48 -4.57
C VAL A 51 -8.21 9.01 -3.98
N LEU A 52 -8.20 9.22 -2.66
CA LEU A 52 -9.25 9.87 -1.88
C LEU A 52 -8.62 11.00 -1.08
N GLU A 53 -9.25 12.17 -1.08
CA GLU A 53 -8.87 13.31 -0.22
C GLU A 53 -10.03 13.55 0.78
N PRO A 54 -10.04 12.83 1.93
CA PRO A 54 -11.16 12.85 2.87
C PRO A 54 -11.28 14.18 3.61
N GLU A 55 -10.18 14.91 3.76
CA GLU A 55 -10.12 16.24 4.37
C GLU A 55 -8.91 17.02 3.87
N GLU A 56 -8.86 18.33 4.16
CA GLU A 56 -7.78 19.19 3.69
C GLU A 56 -6.41 18.70 4.17
N GLY A 57 -5.52 18.45 3.22
CA GLY A 57 -4.15 18.03 3.49
C GLY A 57 -3.98 16.54 3.77
N VAL A 58 -5.02 15.71 3.75
CA VAL A 58 -4.93 14.25 3.84
C VAL A 58 -5.16 13.63 2.48
N THR A 59 -4.27 12.75 2.07
CA THR A 59 -4.39 11.99 0.81
C THR A 59 -4.24 10.50 1.08
N ILE A 60 -5.27 9.73 0.77
CA ILE A 60 -5.24 8.27 0.83
C ILE A 60 -5.06 7.75 -0.59
N SER A 61 -3.95 7.06 -0.84
CA SER A 61 -3.68 6.42 -2.13
C SER A 61 -3.73 4.91 -1.99
N VAL A 62 -4.45 4.25 -2.88
CA VAL A 62 -4.59 2.79 -2.90
C VAL A 62 -4.13 2.28 -4.26
N CYS A 63 -3.15 1.37 -4.24
CA CYS A 63 -2.71 0.63 -5.40
C CYS A 63 -3.38 -0.75 -5.40
N LEU A 64 -3.92 -1.14 -6.55
CA LEU A 64 -4.65 -2.41 -6.71
C LEU A 64 -3.82 -3.44 -7.48
N GLU A 65 -4.03 -4.69 -7.13
CA GLU A 65 -3.61 -5.87 -7.87
C GLU A 65 -4.76 -6.89 -7.83
N ASP A 66 -5.16 -7.39 -8.98
CA ASP A 66 -6.28 -8.35 -9.11
C ASP A 66 -7.59 -7.92 -8.40
N GLY A 67 -7.87 -6.61 -8.37
CA GLY A 67 -9.06 -6.03 -7.72
C GLY A 67 -9.00 -5.98 -6.20
N ARG A 68 -7.85 -6.25 -5.61
CA ARG A 68 -7.57 -6.16 -4.18
C ARG A 68 -6.62 -5.01 -3.89
N VAL A 69 -6.63 -4.51 -2.66
CA VAL A 69 -5.65 -3.53 -2.20
C VAL A 69 -4.30 -4.23 -2.08
N ALA A 70 -3.33 -3.85 -2.90
CA ALA A 70 -1.94 -4.31 -2.83
C ALA A 70 -1.10 -3.42 -1.93
N ALA A 71 -1.33 -2.11 -1.98
CA ALA A 71 -0.68 -1.14 -1.11
C ALA A 71 -1.61 0.03 -0.79
N LEU A 72 -1.47 0.55 0.42
CA LEU A 72 -2.10 1.78 0.89
C LEU A 72 -1.01 2.76 1.30
N THR A 73 -1.17 4.03 0.94
CA THR A 73 -0.38 5.14 1.46
C THR A 73 -1.33 6.22 1.96
N ALA A 74 -1.26 6.53 3.25
CA ALA A 74 -1.98 7.61 3.88
C ALA A 74 -1.00 8.75 4.20
N GLU A 75 -1.08 9.84 3.43
CA GLU A 75 -0.24 11.02 3.55
C GLU A 75 -0.98 12.14 4.29
N PHE A 76 -0.29 12.84 5.19
CA PHE A 76 -0.85 13.91 6.01
C PHE A 76 0.20 14.96 6.39
N PRO A 77 -0.17 16.18 6.84
CA PRO A 77 0.77 17.17 7.35
C PRO A 77 1.57 16.63 8.54
N CYS A 78 2.86 17.01 8.65
CA CYS A 78 3.69 16.59 9.79
C CYS A 78 3.02 16.88 11.13
N GLY A 79 3.06 15.91 12.02
CA GLY A 79 2.48 15.97 13.36
C GLY A 79 1.63 14.75 13.70
N ASP A 80 0.59 14.96 14.49
CA ASP A 80 -0.34 13.90 14.85
C ASP A 80 -1.17 13.50 13.62
N ALA A 81 -1.29 12.20 13.37
CA ALA A 81 -2.08 11.70 12.27
C ALA A 81 -3.57 12.01 12.50
N PRO A 82 -4.26 12.62 11.51
CA PRO A 82 -5.69 12.88 11.58
C PRO A 82 -6.54 11.62 11.68
N ASP A 83 -7.79 11.75 12.17
CA ASP A 83 -8.71 10.62 12.31
C ASP A 83 -8.93 9.88 10.98
N ALA A 84 -8.98 10.60 9.86
CA ALA A 84 -9.14 10.02 8.53
C ALA A 84 -8.02 9.04 8.15
N VAL A 85 -6.79 9.25 8.63
CA VAL A 85 -5.67 8.33 8.44
C VAL A 85 -5.90 7.02 9.20
N TRP A 86 -6.31 7.12 10.48
CA TRP A 86 -6.59 5.95 11.32
C TRP A 86 -7.76 5.13 10.78
N MET A 87 -8.81 5.81 10.32
CA MET A 87 -9.95 5.16 9.66
C MET A 87 -9.53 4.43 8.39
N ALA A 88 -8.64 5.01 7.59
CA ALA A 88 -8.13 4.38 6.38
C ALA A 88 -7.29 3.13 6.67
N LEU A 89 -6.50 3.14 7.74
CA LEU A 89 -5.73 1.98 8.19
C LEU A 89 -6.63 0.88 8.76
N ASP A 90 -7.59 1.24 9.62
CA ASP A 90 -8.57 0.31 10.21
C ASP A 90 -9.44 -0.38 9.15
N ALA A 91 -9.87 0.38 8.14
CA ALA A 91 -10.68 -0.12 7.02
C ALA A 91 -9.99 -1.22 6.19
N LEU A 92 -8.66 -1.34 6.25
CA LEU A 92 -7.94 -2.47 5.63
C LEU A 92 -8.35 -3.82 6.24
N GLY A 93 -8.77 -3.84 7.51
CA GLY A 93 -9.22 -5.04 8.20
C GLY A 93 -8.13 -6.09 8.46
N VAL A 94 -6.89 -5.77 8.14
CA VAL A 94 -5.70 -6.64 8.35
C VAL A 94 -4.87 -6.21 9.57
N LEU A 95 -5.15 -5.03 10.13
CA LEU A 95 -4.51 -4.48 11.31
C LEU A 95 -5.54 -4.46 12.45
N ASP A 96 -5.24 -5.11 13.56
CA ASP A 96 -6.11 -5.05 14.74
C ASP A 96 -5.84 -3.79 15.59
N GLY A 97 -6.60 -3.60 16.66
CA GLY A 97 -6.45 -2.42 17.53
C GLY A 97 -5.07 -2.32 18.20
N GLU A 98 -4.43 -3.45 18.51
CA GLU A 98 -3.07 -3.47 19.08
C GLU A 98 -2.03 -3.07 18.03
N ALA A 99 -2.20 -3.53 16.79
CA ALA A 99 -1.35 -3.13 15.67
C ALA A 99 -1.45 -1.62 15.39
N LEU A 100 -2.67 -1.05 15.40
CA LEU A 100 -2.88 0.39 15.22
C LEU A 100 -2.23 1.21 16.35
N GLU A 101 -2.29 0.75 17.61
CA GLU A 101 -1.59 1.40 18.73
C GLU A 101 -0.06 1.36 18.51
N GLN A 102 0.49 0.24 18.03
CA GLN A 102 1.93 0.13 17.71
C GLN A 102 2.33 1.06 16.57
N ILE A 103 1.49 1.21 15.54
CA ILE A 103 1.72 2.16 14.43
C ILE A 103 1.76 3.60 14.95
N ALA A 104 0.89 3.97 15.89
CA ALA A 104 0.87 5.30 16.48
C ALA A 104 2.18 5.64 17.22
N GLU A 105 2.85 4.64 17.79
CA GLU A 105 4.12 4.78 18.51
C GLU A 105 5.37 4.64 17.62
N MET A 106 5.20 4.36 16.32
CA MET A 106 6.34 4.19 15.40
C MET A 106 7.19 5.47 15.33
N ALA A 107 8.51 5.30 15.36
CA ALA A 107 9.44 6.39 15.08
C ALA A 107 9.34 6.83 13.61
N GLU A 108 9.68 8.09 13.35
CA GLU A 108 9.83 8.60 11.98
C GLU A 108 10.86 7.77 11.20
N ASP A 109 10.63 7.61 9.90
CA ASP A 109 11.48 6.83 8.98
C ASP A 109 11.77 5.40 9.47
N SER A 110 10.77 4.78 10.10
CA SER A 110 10.85 3.41 10.60
C SER A 110 9.93 2.45 9.85
N GLU A 111 10.20 1.17 9.99
CA GLU A 111 9.37 0.10 9.45
C GLU A 111 9.16 -1.00 10.48
N THR A 112 8.03 -1.68 10.39
CA THR A 112 7.68 -2.83 11.21
C THR A 112 6.84 -3.83 10.42
N GLU A 113 6.73 -5.05 10.91
CA GLU A 113 5.81 -6.05 10.40
C GLU A 113 4.78 -6.37 11.48
N LEU A 114 3.50 -6.18 11.17
CA LEU A 114 2.36 -6.38 12.05
C LEU A 114 1.29 -7.18 11.30
N ASP A 115 0.83 -8.27 11.89
CA ASP A 115 -0.26 -9.11 11.35
C ASP A 115 -0.07 -9.54 9.88
N GLY A 116 1.19 -9.83 9.47
CA GLY A 116 1.52 -10.19 8.09
C GLY A 116 1.56 -9.02 7.12
N SER A 117 1.40 -7.79 7.63
CA SER A 117 1.54 -6.55 6.86
C SER A 117 2.85 -5.87 7.19
N ARG A 118 3.53 -5.34 6.18
CA ARG A 118 4.65 -4.41 6.35
C ARG A 118 4.11 -2.99 6.43
N VAL A 119 4.46 -2.31 7.49
CA VAL A 119 4.07 -0.91 7.76
C VAL A 119 5.32 -0.05 7.81
N LEU A 120 5.30 1.06 7.08
CA LEU A 120 6.35 2.08 7.12
C LEU A 120 5.76 3.41 7.58
N ARG A 121 6.46 4.11 8.45
CA ARG A 121 6.24 5.53 8.74
C ARG A 121 7.33 6.33 8.06
N LEU A 122 6.94 7.16 7.11
CA LEU A 122 7.84 8.04 6.36
C LEU A 122 7.68 9.48 6.87
N HIS A 123 8.81 10.18 7.02
CA HIS A 123 8.85 11.59 7.32
C HIS A 123 9.50 12.35 6.16
N GLY A 124 8.72 13.19 5.49
CA GLY A 124 9.20 14.12 4.48
C GLY A 124 9.09 15.55 5.01
N GLY A 125 9.94 16.47 4.67
CA GLY A 125 10.08 17.80 5.27
C GLY A 125 8.82 18.56 5.77
N GLN A 126 7.65 18.35 5.14
CA GLN A 126 6.37 18.96 5.55
C GLN A 126 5.23 17.95 5.67
N ARG A 127 5.47 16.69 5.32
CA ARG A 127 4.45 15.64 5.23
C ARG A 127 4.96 14.36 5.85
N ASP A 128 4.07 13.69 6.55
CA ASP A 128 4.25 12.33 7.03
C ASP A 128 3.38 11.38 6.21
N ALA A 129 3.75 10.11 6.16
CA ALA A 129 2.92 9.08 5.56
C ALA A 129 3.05 7.75 6.31
N PHE A 130 1.93 7.04 6.40
CA PHE A 130 1.93 5.61 6.67
C PHE A 130 1.72 4.86 5.37
N CYS A 131 2.58 3.85 5.14
CA CYS A 131 2.48 2.98 3.98
C CYS A 131 2.31 1.54 4.45
N VAL A 132 1.33 0.82 3.89
CA VAL A 132 0.99 -0.56 4.27
C VAL A 132 0.89 -1.42 3.03
N CYS A 133 1.51 -2.59 3.04
CA CYS A 133 1.35 -3.65 2.05
C CYS A 133 1.45 -5.02 2.73
N ALA A 134 1.09 -6.09 2.05
CA ALA A 134 1.38 -7.43 2.54
C ALA A 134 2.90 -7.62 2.70
N ALA A 135 3.34 -8.27 3.77
CA ALA A 135 4.77 -8.42 4.06
C ALA A 135 5.52 -9.20 2.97
N GLU A 136 4.84 -10.17 2.34
CA GLU A 136 5.39 -10.96 1.23
C GLU A 136 5.61 -10.17 -0.05
N ASP A 137 4.79 -9.12 -0.29
CA ASP A 137 4.85 -8.27 -1.48
C ASP A 137 5.80 -7.08 -1.31
N ALA A 138 6.23 -6.81 -0.10
CA ALA A 138 7.03 -5.63 0.24
C ALA A 138 8.32 -5.47 -0.58
N GLY A 139 8.92 -6.60 -0.99
CA GLY A 139 10.13 -6.62 -1.83
C GLY A 139 9.89 -6.22 -3.28
N ASN A 140 8.64 -6.23 -3.74
CA ASN A 140 8.23 -5.95 -5.11
C ASN A 140 7.60 -4.56 -5.27
N MET A 141 7.41 -3.83 -4.15
CA MET A 141 6.84 -2.49 -4.17
C MET A 141 7.84 -1.46 -4.69
N LEU A 142 7.32 -0.55 -5.50
CA LEU A 142 8.02 0.60 -6.02
C LEU A 142 7.52 1.89 -5.35
N TRP A 143 8.30 2.95 -5.46
CA TRP A 143 7.98 4.22 -4.85
C TRP A 143 7.78 5.28 -5.92
N GLN A 144 6.61 5.89 -5.89
CA GLN A 144 6.23 7.00 -6.75
C GLN A 144 6.16 8.29 -5.93
N PRO A 145 6.86 9.37 -6.33
CA PRO A 145 6.67 10.68 -5.70
C PRO A 145 5.21 11.13 -5.82
N ILE A 146 4.63 11.61 -4.71
CA ILE A 146 3.28 12.18 -4.72
C ILE A 146 3.34 13.65 -5.17
N HIS A 147 4.34 14.39 -4.70
CA HIS A 147 4.54 15.80 -5.01
C HIS A 147 5.82 16.01 -5.81
N GLY A 148 5.63 16.27 -7.11
CA GLY A 148 6.74 16.55 -8.01
C GLY A 148 7.58 15.31 -8.35
N GLY A 149 8.29 15.37 -9.45
CA GLY A 149 9.04 14.23 -9.96
C GLY A 149 8.21 13.38 -10.92
N SER A 150 8.91 12.55 -11.70
CA SER A 150 8.31 11.69 -12.73
C SER A 150 9.08 10.38 -12.88
N LYS A 151 9.79 9.97 -11.83
CA LYS A 151 10.61 8.75 -11.84
C LYS A 151 10.17 7.79 -10.75
N LEU A 152 10.27 6.51 -11.05
CA LEU A 152 10.04 5.41 -10.13
C LEU A 152 11.30 5.11 -9.33
N HIS A 153 11.14 4.75 -8.07
CA HIS A 153 12.24 4.52 -7.14
C HIS A 153 12.11 3.17 -6.43
N ASP A 154 13.24 2.57 -6.05
CA ASP A 154 13.30 1.40 -5.19
C ASP A 154 13.31 1.76 -3.69
N LYS A 155 13.38 3.05 -3.37
CA LYS A 155 13.47 3.55 -1.98
C LYS A 155 12.65 4.80 -1.79
N PRO A 156 11.90 4.93 -0.69
CA PRO A 156 11.02 6.09 -0.42
C PRO A 156 11.80 7.40 -0.23
N ALA A 157 13.02 7.34 0.31
CA ALA A 157 13.85 8.52 0.57
C ALA A 157 14.84 8.84 -0.56
N CYS A 158 14.69 8.23 -1.74
CA CYS A 158 15.58 8.51 -2.86
C CYS A 158 15.35 9.92 -3.41
N SER A 159 16.44 10.64 -3.68
CA SER A 159 16.41 11.96 -4.34
C SER A 159 15.68 13.08 -3.58
N GLY A 160 15.49 12.93 -2.26
CA GLY A 160 14.85 13.95 -1.41
C GLY A 160 13.37 14.12 -1.74
N MET A 161 12.65 13.03 -1.98
CA MET A 161 11.20 13.05 -2.10
C MET A 161 10.60 13.49 -0.76
N ASP A 162 9.70 14.48 -0.79
CA ASP A 162 8.98 14.93 0.42
C ASP A 162 7.89 13.96 0.82
N ALA A 163 7.29 13.28 -0.15
CA ALA A 163 6.32 12.22 0.06
C ALA A 163 6.37 11.23 -1.12
N ALA A 164 6.18 9.95 -0.81
CA ALA A 164 6.15 8.88 -1.79
C ALA A 164 5.08 7.86 -1.41
N ARG A 165 4.41 7.30 -2.41
CA ARG A 165 3.46 6.21 -2.23
C ARG A 165 4.00 4.91 -2.78
N MET A 166 3.58 3.80 -2.19
CA MET A 166 3.86 2.47 -2.70
C MET A 166 2.95 2.13 -3.87
N ILE A 167 3.53 1.55 -4.91
CA ILE A 167 2.80 1.03 -6.07
C ILE A 167 3.39 -0.31 -6.50
N THR A 168 2.59 -1.13 -7.18
CA THR A 168 3.05 -2.37 -7.80
C THR A 168 3.82 -2.11 -9.10
N GLU A 169 4.56 -3.10 -9.59
CA GLU A 169 5.24 -3.02 -10.88
C GLU A 169 4.24 -2.87 -12.04
N GLU A 170 3.09 -3.54 -11.98
CA GLU A 170 2.01 -3.42 -12.96
C GLU A 170 1.48 -1.98 -13.04
N THR A 171 1.23 -1.34 -11.91
CA THR A 171 0.82 0.07 -11.86
C THR A 171 1.91 0.98 -12.41
N ALA A 172 3.17 0.71 -12.10
CA ALA A 172 4.31 1.47 -12.59
C ALA A 172 4.44 1.39 -14.13
N GLU A 173 4.23 0.21 -14.71
CA GLU A 173 4.20 0.00 -16.16
C GLU A 173 3.03 0.76 -16.80
N ALA A 174 1.85 0.73 -16.20
CA ALA A 174 0.67 1.44 -16.69
C ALA A 174 0.84 2.97 -16.66
N LEU A 175 1.55 3.50 -15.65
CA LEU A 175 1.89 4.93 -15.56
C LEU A 175 2.92 5.35 -16.62
N GLY A 176 3.75 4.43 -17.11
CA GLY A 176 4.79 4.70 -18.11
C GLY A 176 5.90 5.64 -17.62
N TRP A 177 6.14 5.71 -16.31
CA TRP A 177 7.19 6.54 -15.75
C TRP A 177 8.57 5.92 -15.93
N GLU A 178 9.58 6.78 -16.01
CA GLU A 178 10.97 6.34 -16.13
C GLU A 178 11.55 5.91 -14.79
N ASP A 179 12.46 4.94 -14.83
CA ASP A 179 13.22 4.50 -13.66
C ASP A 179 14.20 5.59 -13.17
N CYS A 180 14.35 5.70 -11.87
CA CYS A 180 15.36 6.55 -11.26
C CYS A 180 16.77 6.01 -11.50
N GLU A 181 17.64 6.80 -12.15
CA GLU A 181 19.02 6.40 -12.45
C GLU A 181 19.86 6.15 -11.20
N LYS A 182 19.48 6.70 -10.04
CA LYS A 182 20.26 6.57 -8.80
C LYS A 182 19.98 5.27 -8.04
N CYS A 183 18.74 4.79 -8.01
CA CYS A 183 18.38 3.61 -7.24
C CYS A 183 17.95 2.41 -8.10
N ARG A 184 17.47 2.62 -9.33
CA ARG A 184 17.04 1.55 -10.24
C ARG A 184 18.01 1.23 -11.35
N ALA A 185 19.02 2.06 -11.61
CA ALA A 185 20.04 1.83 -12.65
C ALA A 185 20.86 0.54 -12.44
N SER A 186 20.88 0.01 -11.21
CA SER A 186 21.66 -1.19 -10.87
C SER A 186 20.95 -2.51 -11.19
N GLY A 187 19.65 -2.48 -11.52
CA GLY A 187 18.82 -3.68 -11.71
C GLY A 187 18.77 -4.24 -13.14
N LYS A 188 19.20 -3.47 -14.14
CA LYS A 188 19.12 -3.89 -15.56
C LYS A 188 20.36 -4.60 -16.11
N SER A 189 21.33 -5.00 -15.29
CA SER A 189 22.52 -5.77 -15.75
C SER A 189 22.41 -7.27 -15.44
N GLY A 190 21.28 -7.89 -15.78
CA GLY A 190 21.07 -9.32 -15.58
C GLY A 190 19.99 -9.88 -16.51
N ALA A 191 20.25 -9.87 -17.82
CA ALA A 191 19.52 -10.69 -18.79
C ALA A 191 20.51 -11.48 -19.63
#